data_8d4dcb774abbd7fb96f39e283e755a66
#
_entry.id   8d4dcb774abbd7fb96f39e283e755a66
#
_cell.length_a   1.000
_cell.length_b   1.000
_cell.length_c   1.000
_cell.angle_alpha   90.00
_cell.angle_beta   90.00
_cell.angle_gamma   90.00
#
_symmetry.space_group_name_H-M   'P 1'
#
loop_
_entity.id
_entity.type
_entity.pdbx_description
1 polymer ?
#
loop_
_entity_poly.entity_id
_entity_poly.type
_entity_poly.pdbx_seq_one_letter_code
_entity_poly.pdbx_strand_id
1 'polypeptide(L)'
;EVARRALPMMTDGGTILTLTFQGSNRVTPNYNVMGVAKAALESATRYLANDLGPDGIRVNAISPGPMKTLAGAAIGGARKTFKHTDMNAPLRSNATLEAVGGTAVYLASDAGACTTGEIIRVDGGFHVLGMPQSENL
;
A
#
# COMPACT_ATOMS: atom_id res chain seq x y z
N GLU A 1 -8.91 7.32 -14.50
CA GLU A 1 -9.60 6.74 -15.67
C GLU A 1 -10.22 5.39 -15.33
N VAL A 2 -9.49 4.42 -14.71
CA VAL A 2 -10.04 3.11 -14.34
C VAL A 2 -11.25 3.26 -13.41
N ALA A 3 -11.12 4.04 -12.32
CA ALA A 3 -12.24 4.31 -11.41
C ALA A 3 -13.45 4.86 -12.16
N ARG A 4 -13.26 5.89 -13.00
CA ARG A 4 -14.34 6.50 -13.79
C ARG A 4 -15.09 5.48 -14.65
N ARG A 5 -14.39 4.49 -15.21
CA ARG A 5 -15.03 3.45 -16.03
C ARG A 5 -15.71 2.37 -15.19
N ALA A 6 -15.27 2.17 -13.95
CA ALA A 6 -15.89 1.19 -13.04
C ALA A 6 -17.18 1.72 -12.39
N LEU A 7 -17.29 3.03 -12.15
CA LEU A 7 -18.43 3.64 -11.45
C LEU A 7 -19.82 3.23 -11.99
N PRO A 8 -20.06 3.15 -13.31
CA PRO A 8 -21.37 2.73 -13.82
C PRO A 8 -21.78 1.30 -13.41
N MET A 9 -20.83 0.49 -12.95
CA MET A 9 -21.06 -0.88 -12.47
C MET A 9 -21.19 -0.96 -10.94
N MET A 10 -21.02 0.15 -10.23
CA MET A 10 -21.00 0.24 -8.76
C MET A 10 -22.26 0.99 -8.24
N THR A 11 -23.45 0.57 -8.70
CA THR A 11 -24.73 1.26 -8.43
C THR A 11 -25.18 1.18 -6.98
N ASP A 12 -24.73 0.18 -6.23
CA ASP A 12 -25.10 -0.06 -4.83
C ASP A 12 -23.92 0.20 -3.87
N GLY A 13 -23.04 1.14 -4.24
CA GLY A 13 -21.81 1.40 -3.50
C GLY A 13 -20.72 0.38 -3.78
N GLY A 14 -19.80 0.21 -2.86
CA GLY A 14 -18.72 -0.77 -2.99
C GLY A 14 -17.35 -0.30 -2.50
N THR A 15 -16.29 -0.96 -2.96
CA THR A 15 -14.93 -0.58 -2.58
C THR A 15 -13.98 -0.59 -3.77
N ILE A 16 -13.10 0.39 -3.78
CA ILE A 16 -11.96 0.48 -4.71
C ILE A 16 -10.69 0.34 -3.88
N LEU A 17 -9.86 -0.66 -4.22
CA LEU A 17 -8.58 -0.88 -3.57
C LEU A 17 -7.44 -0.71 -4.57
N THR A 18 -6.34 -0.11 -4.12
CA THR A 18 -5.13 0.00 -4.91
C THR A 18 -3.90 -0.39 -4.09
N LEU A 19 -2.80 -0.69 -4.76
CA LEU A 19 -1.53 -1.00 -4.12
C LEU A 19 -0.55 0.14 -4.31
N THR A 20 -0.04 0.67 -3.21
CA THR A 20 1.04 1.65 -3.18
C THR A 20 2.32 1.06 -2.61
N PHE A 21 3.30 1.88 -2.28
CA PHE A 21 4.56 1.46 -1.67
C PHE A 21 5.19 2.63 -0.92
N GLN A 22 5.96 2.34 0.11
CA GLN A 22 6.60 3.36 0.97
C GLN A 22 7.43 4.41 0.22
N GLY A 23 7.88 4.11 -1.01
CA GLY A 23 8.57 5.05 -1.88
C GLY A 23 7.75 6.28 -2.26
N SER A 24 6.44 6.32 -1.96
CA SER A 24 5.56 7.48 -2.07
C SER A 24 5.93 8.62 -1.12
N ASN A 25 6.44 8.32 0.07
CA ASN A 25 6.72 9.28 1.14
C ASN A 25 8.13 9.17 1.74
N ARG A 26 8.92 8.19 1.31
CA ARG A 26 10.33 8.00 1.70
C ARG A 26 11.15 7.64 0.48
N VAL A 27 12.39 8.11 0.45
CA VAL A 27 13.32 7.75 -0.63
C VAL A 27 13.68 6.27 -0.51
N THR A 28 13.37 5.52 -1.56
CA THR A 28 13.83 4.14 -1.73
C THR A 28 14.83 4.12 -2.90
N PRO A 29 16.08 3.66 -2.69
CA PRO A 29 17.08 3.62 -3.75
C PRO A 29 16.56 2.92 -5.02
N ASN A 30 16.84 3.50 -6.18
CA ASN A 30 16.42 3.02 -7.51
C ASN A 30 14.91 2.99 -7.77
N TYR A 31 14.08 3.50 -6.86
CA TYR A 31 12.63 3.57 -7.08
C TYR A 31 12.22 4.78 -7.91
N ASN A 32 12.95 5.89 -7.80
CA ASN A 32 12.90 7.09 -8.64
C ASN A 32 11.46 7.57 -8.96
N VAL A 33 11.15 7.70 -10.24
CA VAL A 33 9.84 8.17 -10.74
C VAL A 33 8.66 7.31 -10.25
N MET A 34 8.87 6.06 -9.91
CA MET A 34 7.81 5.24 -9.30
C MET A 34 7.38 5.76 -7.94
N GLY A 35 8.28 6.37 -7.18
CA GLY A 35 7.94 7.05 -5.92
C GLY A 35 6.97 8.21 -6.16
N VAL A 36 7.23 9.03 -7.17
CA VAL A 36 6.35 10.13 -7.58
C VAL A 36 4.99 9.60 -8.02
N ALA A 37 4.95 8.54 -8.83
CA ALA A 37 3.71 7.91 -9.27
C ALA A 37 2.89 7.35 -8.10
N LYS A 38 3.56 6.73 -7.10
CA LYS A 38 2.88 6.23 -5.89
C LYS A 38 2.37 7.36 -4.99
N ALA A 39 3.09 8.47 -4.87
CA ALA A 39 2.61 9.65 -4.15
C ALA A 39 1.35 10.23 -4.82
N ALA A 40 1.34 10.34 -6.14
CA ALA A 40 0.16 10.75 -6.91
C ALA A 40 -1.02 9.79 -6.71
N LEU A 41 -0.76 8.46 -6.71
CA LEU A 41 -1.78 7.44 -6.47
C LEU A 41 -2.40 7.56 -5.07
N GLU A 42 -1.58 7.80 -4.03
CA GLU A 42 -2.06 7.99 -2.66
C GLU A 42 -2.88 9.29 -2.51
N SER A 43 -2.48 10.34 -3.20
CA SER A 43 -3.28 11.57 -3.28
C SER A 43 -4.62 11.30 -3.98
N ALA A 44 -4.61 10.61 -5.13
CA ALA A 44 -5.81 10.25 -5.85
C ALA A 44 -6.76 9.38 -5.00
N THR A 45 -6.23 8.48 -4.17
CA THR A 45 -7.02 7.67 -3.23
C THR A 45 -7.85 8.54 -2.31
N ARG A 46 -7.26 9.60 -1.73
CA ARG A 46 -7.95 10.53 -0.81
C ARG A 46 -9.03 11.35 -1.53
N TYR A 47 -8.72 11.89 -2.69
CA TYR A 47 -9.71 12.66 -3.47
C TYR A 47 -10.87 11.78 -3.94
N LEU A 48 -10.60 10.59 -4.46
CA LEU A 48 -11.64 9.65 -4.86
C LEU A 48 -12.49 9.19 -3.67
N ALA A 49 -11.91 9.00 -2.49
CA ALA A 49 -12.66 8.66 -1.28
C ALA A 49 -13.66 9.77 -0.91
N ASN A 50 -13.23 11.04 -1.02
CA ASN A 50 -14.09 12.18 -0.78
C ASN A 50 -15.20 12.28 -1.84
N ASP A 51 -14.84 12.16 -3.10
CA ASP A 51 -15.78 12.39 -4.21
C ASP A 51 -16.82 11.27 -4.35
N LEU A 52 -16.44 10.02 -4.03
CA LEU A 52 -17.29 8.84 -4.20
C LEU A 52 -17.98 8.38 -2.90
N GLY A 53 -17.60 8.96 -1.76
CA GLY A 53 -18.20 8.64 -0.47
C GLY A 53 -19.71 8.82 -0.41
N PRO A 54 -20.28 9.92 -0.97
CA PRO A 54 -21.74 10.11 -1.05
C PRO A 54 -22.48 9.00 -1.79
N ASP A 55 -21.79 8.31 -2.72
CA ASP A 55 -22.35 7.17 -3.47
C ASP A 55 -22.13 5.82 -2.74
N GLY A 56 -21.68 5.84 -1.48
CA GLY A 56 -21.41 4.63 -0.70
C GLY A 56 -20.15 3.86 -1.17
N ILE A 57 -19.28 4.49 -1.94
CA ILE A 57 -18.04 3.85 -2.45
C ILE A 57 -16.85 4.26 -1.59
N ARG A 58 -16.19 3.28 -1.01
CA ARG A 58 -14.96 3.45 -0.23
C ARG A 58 -13.73 3.27 -1.10
N VAL A 59 -12.72 4.09 -0.91
CA VAL A 59 -11.47 4.04 -1.70
C VAL A 59 -10.28 4.04 -0.75
N ASN A 60 -9.49 2.97 -0.79
CA ASN A 60 -8.32 2.80 0.08
C ASN A 60 -7.11 2.28 -0.70
N ALA A 61 -5.93 2.47 -0.15
CA ALA A 61 -4.70 1.89 -0.65
C ALA A 61 -4.05 0.99 0.40
N ILE A 62 -3.44 -0.11 -0.05
CA ILE A 62 -2.59 -0.95 0.78
C ILE A 62 -1.14 -0.67 0.38
N SER A 63 -0.28 -0.43 1.36
CA SER A 63 1.15 -0.21 1.19
C SER A 63 1.93 -1.39 1.79
N PRO A 64 2.16 -2.46 1.03
CA PRO A 64 2.95 -3.59 1.50
C PRO A 64 4.41 -3.21 1.70
N GLY A 65 5.09 -3.91 2.59
CA GLY A 65 6.54 -3.99 2.59
C GLY A 65 7.09 -4.69 1.34
N PRO A 66 8.40 -4.79 1.19
CA PRO A 66 9.00 -5.52 0.07
C PRO A 66 8.52 -6.96 0.02
N MET A 67 8.04 -7.39 -1.16
CA MET A 67 7.62 -8.76 -1.42
C MET A 67 8.37 -9.33 -2.62
N LYS A 68 8.54 -10.64 -2.66
CA LYS A 68 9.12 -11.37 -3.80
C LYS A 68 8.08 -11.49 -4.92
N THR A 69 7.99 -10.45 -5.75
CA THR A 69 7.08 -10.42 -6.91
C THR A 69 7.86 -10.21 -8.20
N LEU A 70 7.24 -10.53 -9.33
CA LEU A 70 7.83 -10.30 -10.65
C LEU A 70 8.14 -8.80 -10.87
N ALA A 71 7.21 -7.92 -10.50
CA ALA A 71 7.40 -6.46 -10.56
C ALA A 71 8.52 -5.98 -9.64
N GLY A 72 8.63 -6.53 -8.43
CA GLY A 72 9.70 -6.22 -7.48
C GLY A 72 11.07 -6.65 -7.99
N ALA A 73 11.17 -7.76 -8.71
CA ALA A 73 12.43 -8.24 -9.28
C ALA A 73 12.99 -7.31 -10.37
N ALA A 74 12.15 -6.50 -11.03
CA ALA A 74 12.58 -5.53 -12.02
C ALA A 74 13.23 -4.27 -11.40
N ILE A 75 13.11 -4.07 -10.08
CA ILE A 75 13.69 -2.92 -9.37
C ILE A 75 15.13 -3.26 -8.96
N GLY A 76 16.10 -2.45 -9.40
CA GLY A 76 17.49 -2.62 -9.00
C GLY A 76 17.67 -2.60 -7.47
N GLY A 77 18.31 -3.65 -6.93
CA GLY A 77 18.54 -3.74 -5.48
C GLY A 77 17.39 -4.34 -4.66
N ALA A 78 16.32 -4.81 -5.27
CA ALA A 78 15.14 -5.37 -4.59
C ALA A 78 15.48 -6.45 -3.54
N ARG A 79 16.47 -7.33 -3.84
CA ARG A 79 16.94 -8.34 -2.89
C ARG A 79 17.56 -7.72 -1.63
N LYS A 80 18.33 -6.63 -1.77
CA LYS A 80 18.93 -5.92 -0.64
C LYS A 80 17.87 -5.23 0.21
N THR A 81 16.90 -4.57 -0.44
CA THR A 81 15.77 -3.93 0.24
C THR A 81 14.93 -4.96 1.00
N PHE A 82 14.65 -6.12 0.38
CA PHE A 82 13.92 -7.21 1.02
C PHE A 82 14.65 -7.69 2.29
N LYS A 83 15.95 -7.99 2.18
CA LYS A 83 16.77 -8.44 3.33
C LYS A 83 16.84 -7.37 4.42
N HIS A 84 17.02 -6.10 4.05
CA HIS A 84 17.11 -5.00 5.00
C HIS A 84 15.81 -4.85 5.80
N THR A 85 14.65 -4.89 5.13
CA THR A 85 13.35 -4.81 5.81
C THR A 85 13.13 -6.03 6.72
N ASP A 86 13.45 -7.23 6.24
CA ASP A 86 13.32 -8.48 7.00
C ASP A 86 14.10 -8.45 8.32
N MET A 87 15.32 -7.91 8.28
CA MET A 87 16.19 -7.80 9.46
C MET A 87 15.79 -6.68 10.42
N ASN A 88 15.20 -5.60 9.93
CA ASN A 88 15.01 -4.38 10.71
C ASN A 88 13.56 -4.11 11.09
N ALA A 89 12.57 -4.62 10.36
CA ALA A 89 11.17 -4.41 10.71
C ALA A 89 10.90 -4.83 12.17
N PRO A 90 10.04 -4.14 12.93
CA PRO A 90 9.66 -4.53 14.29
C PRO A 90 9.28 -6.00 14.43
N LEU A 91 8.54 -6.55 13.47
CA LEU A 91 8.17 -7.98 13.46
C LEU A 91 9.26 -8.90 12.90
N ARG A 92 10.45 -8.38 12.54
CA ARG A 92 11.53 -9.16 11.91
C ARG A 92 11.04 -10.01 10.73
N SER A 93 10.12 -9.45 9.97
CA SER A 93 9.52 -10.12 8.81
C SER A 93 9.07 -9.11 7.76
N ASN A 94 9.08 -9.52 6.52
CA ASN A 94 8.47 -8.79 5.42
C ASN A 94 6.96 -9.07 5.33
N ALA A 95 6.27 -8.27 4.49
CA ALA A 95 4.88 -8.53 4.14
C ALA A 95 4.74 -9.89 3.45
N THR A 96 3.68 -10.61 3.76
CA THR A 96 3.28 -11.83 3.05
C THR A 96 2.05 -11.56 2.17
N LEU A 97 1.81 -12.41 1.17
CA LEU A 97 0.62 -12.30 0.32
C LEU A 97 -0.66 -12.49 1.14
N GLU A 98 -0.63 -13.38 2.13
CA GLU A 98 -1.74 -13.67 3.04
C GLU A 98 -2.09 -12.44 3.89
N ALA A 99 -1.08 -11.75 4.44
CA ALA A 99 -1.29 -10.54 5.25
C ALA A 99 -1.87 -9.39 4.40
N VAL A 100 -1.38 -9.22 3.18
CA VAL A 100 -1.92 -8.23 2.23
C VAL A 100 -3.34 -8.62 1.81
N GLY A 101 -3.58 -9.90 1.52
CA GLY A 101 -4.90 -10.43 1.19
C GLY A 101 -5.90 -10.25 2.34
N GLY A 102 -5.50 -10.56 3.57
CA GLY A 102 -6.33 -10.35 4.76
C GLY A 102 -6.72 -8.89 4.96
N THR A 103 -5.77 -7.96 4.72
CA THR A 103 -6.06 -6.52 4.74
C THR A 103 -7.04 -6.13 3.62
N ALA A 104 -6.90 -6.69 2.42
CA ALA A 104 -7.82 -6.44 1.32
C ALA A 104 -9.23 -6.96 1.64
N VAL A 105 -9.35 -8.15 2.25
CA VAL A 105 -10.63 -8.70 2.71
C VAL A 105 -11.27 -7.79 3.77
N TYR A 106 -10.50 -7.34 4.77
CA TYR A 106 -11.00 -6.36 5.75
C TYR A 106 -11.57 -5.12 5.05
N LEU A 107 -10.80 -4.49 4.16
CA LEU A 107 -11.21 -3.29 3.45
C LEU A 107 -12.40 -3.52 2.49
N ALA A 108 -12.57 -4.73 1.98
CA ALA A 108 -13.66 -5.07 1.07
C ALA A 108 -14.95 -5.51 1.78
N SER A 109 -14.87 -5.86 3.05
CA SER A 109 -16.00 -6.36 3.86
C SER A 109 -16.65 -5.27 4.71
N ASP A 110 -17.75 -5.63 5.38
CA ASP A 110 -18.47 -4.76 6.33
C ASP A 110 -17.60 -4.40 7.54
N ALA A 111 -16.59 -5.20 7.88
CA ALA A 111 -15.64 -4.86 8.93
C ALA A 111 -14.87 -3.56 8.62
N GLY A 112 -14.70 -3.24 7.35
CA GLY A 112 -14.08 -1.99 6.88
C GLY A 112 -15.08 -0.87 6.53
N ALA A 113 -16.35 -0.96 6.91
CA ALA A 113 -17.43 -0.05 6.47
C ALA A 113 -17.16 1.43 6.74
N CYS A 114 -16.42 1.77 7.78
CA CYS A 114 -16.06 3.15 8.12
C CYS A 114 -14.61 3.52 7.72
N THR A 115 -13.96 2.70 6.88
CA THR A 115 -12.57 2.92 6.43
C THR A 115 -12.55 3.37 4.97
N THR A 116 -12.21 4.64 4.74
CA THR A 116 -12.05 5.21 3.39
C THR A 116 -10.99 6.31 3.40
N GLY A 117 -10.28 6.50 2.29
CA GLY A 117 -9.20 7.49 2.16
C GLY A 117 -7.88 7.05 2.79
N GLU A 118 -7.79 5.84 3.32
CA GLU A 118 -6.64 5.36 4.09
C GLU A 118 -5.56 4.69 3.22
N ILE A 119 -4.32 4.82 3.71
CA ILE A 119 -3.15 4.14 3.19
C ILE A 119 -2.68 3.16 4.27
N ILE A 120 -3.18 1.93 4.22
CA ILE A 120 -2.87 0.92 5.24
C ILE A 120 -1.54 0.24 4.94
N ARG A 121 -0.64 0.28 5.92
CA ARG A 121 0.67 -0.33 5.81
C ARG A 121 0.67 -1.76 6.30
N VAL A 122 1.23 -2.64 5.47
CA VAL A 122 1.40 -4.07 5.76
C VAL A 122 2.87 -4.39 5.50
N ASP A 123 3.74 -4.03 6.44
CA ASP A 123 5.20 -4.01 6.25
C ASP A 123 6.00 -4.48 7.48
N GLY A 124 5.36 -5.22 8.39
CA GLY A 124 5.98 -5.66 9.64
C GLY A 124 6.34 -4.51 10.59
N GLY A 125 5.77 -3.32 10.37
CA GLY A 125 6.05 -2.11 11.14
C GLY A 125 7.29 -1.34 10.65
N PHE A 126 7.91 -1.73 9.53
CA PHE A 126 9.13 -1.09 9.03
C PHE A 126 8.99 0.44 8.85
N HIS A 127 7.81 0.92 8.49
CA HIS A 127 7.55 2.35 8.25
C HIS A 127 7.73 3.25 9.48
N VAL A 128 7.66 2.71 10.71
CA VAL A 128 7.80 3.52 11.94
C VAL A 128 9.25 3.78 12.31
N LEU A 129 10.19 3.09 11.66
CA LEU A 129 11.61 3.20 12.01
C LEU A 129 12.24 4.47 11.45
N GLY A 130 12.99 5.17 12.31
CA GLY A 130 13.91 6.23 11.93
C GLY A 130 15.33 5.73 11.66
N MET A 131 15.70 4.57 12.26
CA MET A 131 17.05 3.97 12.18
C MET A 131 16.91 2.45 12.07
N PRO A 132 17.92 1.75 11.56
CA PRO A 132 18.00 0.29 11.67
C PRO A 132 17.95 -0.16 13.13
N GLN A 133 17.70 -1.44 13.35
CA GLN A 133 17.79 -2.02 14.69
C GLN A 133 19.27 -1.99 15.18
N SER A 134 19.47 -1.88 16.49
CA SER A 134 20.80 -1.69 17.08
C SER A 134 21.79 -2.81 16.70
N GLU A 135 21.31 -4.03 16.54
CA GLU A 135 22.10 -5.18 16.09
C GLU A 135 22.50 -5.11 14.60
N ASN A 136 21.96 -4.15 13.84
CA ASN A 136 22.20 -3.96 12.41
C ASN A 136 22.88 -2.60 12.11
N LEU A 137 23.27 -1.87 13.17
CA LEU A 137 24.11 -0.68 13.08
C LEU A 137 25.58 -1.10 13.03
#